data_bfb2ed507b8890af908d3a80aa258376
#
_entry.id   bfb2ed507b8890af908d3a80aa258376
#
_cell.length_a   1.000
_cell.length_b   1.000
_cell.length_c   1.000
_cell.angle_alpha   90.00
_cell.angle_beta   90.00
_cell.angle_gamma   90.00
#
_symmetry.space_group_name_H-M   'P 1'
#
loop_
_entity.id
_entity.type
_entity.pdbx_description
1 polymer ?
#
loop_
_entity_poly.entity_id
_entity_poly.type
_entity_poly.pdbx_seq_one_letter_code
_entity_poly.pdbx_strand_id
1 'polypeptide(L)'
;MNTEKLQKAREFEQEQMKKISSEERPFYHVTGSVGWINDPNGFSYYKDEYHLFYQYHPYSNQWGPMHWGHLTSKDFISWKRLPVIMAPEESYDNAGCFSGSAIEMEDGRHLLMYTGVGIVKGAGVNENGDPVTHQTQCMAVGDGTDYVKYEKNPVITGNDVPEGGSKVDFRDPKIWKEEDGFYYSVITNMTEDGNSRILLYRSKDGFKWEYVTVIDHSDEKLGKMWECPDFYEVDGKQILVVSPMAMLPEGLKFHVGHSVIYLTGSYDKTTHTFVREDVQPLDSGIDFYAPQSMLTPDGRRVMIAWMQAWPNSKFVPDGVKFFGQMTVPREINYRNGKLIQQPVRELENYRGERVLHENVEITEETTLEGIRGRVLDMTVKLNVTDELKSFTIKAAADEKYASFISYDAKKEVLTIDRSRSGYLYDILHSRDIQVSPVDGKVTLRILMDRFSMEIFINDGSQTATMVIFTPQEADEITFQAEGKAEISIEKYDLIF
;
A
#
# COMPACT_ATOMS: atom_id res chain seq x y z
N MET A 1 23.61 19.47 3.41
CA MET A 1 23.74 20.00 4.80
C MET A 1 22.49 19.60 5.55
N ASN A 2 22.63 18.99 6.73
CA ASN A 2 21.46 18.70 7.56
C ASN A 2 20.94 20.03 8.11
N THR A 3 19.70 20.34 7.82
CA THR A 3 19.03 21.52 8.36
C THR A 3 18.69 21.31 9.84
N GLU A 4 18.37 22.40 10.55
CA GLU A 4 18.01 22.32 11.98
C GLU A 4 16.75 21.44 12.20
N LYS A 5 15.72 21.56 11.35
CA LYS A 5 14.51 20.76 11.46
C LYS A 5 14.77 19.28 11.17
N LEU A 6 15.54 18.96 10.14
CA LEU A 6 15.90 17.58 9.81
C LEU A 6 16.74 16.96 10.93
N GLN A 7 17.72 17.67 11.46
CA GLN A 7 18.53 17.20 12.58
C GLN A 7 17.68 16.94 13.83
N LYS A 8 16.76 17.83 14.16
CA LYS A 8 15.83 17.67 15.28
C LYS A 8 14.95 16.42 15.12
N ALA A 9 14.46 16.15 13.89
CA ALA A 9 13.67 14.95 13.61
C ALA A 9 14.51 13.67 13.79
N ARG A 10 15.76 13.65 13.33
CA ARG A 10 16.70 12.52 13.50
C ARG A 10 17.02 12.25 14.97
N GLU A 11 17.29 13.27 15.75
CA GLU A 11 17.56 13.16 17.19
C GLU A 11 16.33 12.62 17.94
N PHE A 12 15.15 13.18 17.65
CA PHE A 12 13.90 12.71 18.24
C PHE A 12 13.61 11.25 17.92
N GLU A 13 13.69 10.86 16.64
CA GLU A 13 13.52 9.48 16.18
C GLU A 13 14.46 8.53 16.92
N GLN A 14 15.76 8.86 16.97
CA GLN A 14 16.78 8.03 17.64
C GLN A 14 16.52 7.86 19.13
N GLU A 15 16.03 8.92 19.81
CA GLU A 15 15.71 8.86 21.23
C GLU A 15 14.45 8.02 21.50
N GLN A 16 13.39 8.22 20.72
CA GLN A 16 12.12 7.54 20.95
C GLN A 16 12.16 6.06 20.55
N MET A 17 12.91 5.69 19.51
CA MET A 17 13.12 4.29 19.11
C MET A 17 13.61 3.41 20.28
N LYS A 18 14.46 3.94 21.16
CA LYS A 18 15.00 3.20 22.34
C LYS A 18 13.90 2.79 23.33
N LYS A 19 12.71 3.38 23.23
CA LYS A 19 11.57 3.13 24.14
C LYS A 19 10.57 2.13 23.56
N ILE A 20 10.81 1.60 22.38
CA ILE A 20 9.93 0.64 21.68
C ILE A 20 10.63 -0.70 21.62
N SER A 21 10.03 -1.73 22.23
CA SER A 21 10.56 -3.08 22.13
C SER A 21 10.26 -3.72 20.76
N SER A 22 11.02 -4.75 20.40
CA SER A 22 10.77 -5.53 19.18
C SER A 22 9.42 -6.25 19.20
N GLU A 23 8.90 -6.56 20.39
CA GLU A 23 7.61 -7.23 20.58
C GLU A 23 6.41 -6.32 20.29
N GLU A 24 6.60 -4.99 20.44
CA GLU A 24 5.57 -4.01 20.10
C GLU A 24 5.42 -3.82 18.59
N ARG A 25 6.31 -4.40 17.75
CA ARG A 25 6.30 -4.25 16.29
C ARG A 25 5.76 -5.49 15.57
N PRO A 26 5.22 -5.33 14.36
CA PRO A 26 5.10 -6.46 13.44
C PRO A 26 6.44 -7.19 13.32
N PHE A 27 6.38 -8.48 13.03
CA PHE A 27 7.59 -9.30 12.99
C PHE A 27 8.36 -9.07 11.68
N TYR A 28 7.67 -9.04 10.54
CA TYR A 28 8.27 -8.83 9.22
C TYR A 28 7.65 -7.68 8.40
N HIS A 29 6.50 -7.15 8.79
CA HIS A 29 5.94 -5.97 8.12
C HIS A 29 6.66 -4.69 8.53
N VAL A 30 6.85 -3.82 7.58
CA VAL A 30 7.50 -2.52 7.80
C VAL A 30 6.61 -1.58 8.60
N THR A 31 7.23 -0.92 9.60
CA THR A 31 6.64 0.22 10.33
C THR A 31 7.61 1.39 10.34
N GLY A 32 7.13 2.57 10.62
CA GLY A 32 7.99 3.71 10.96
C GLY A 32 8.88 3.43 12.15
N SER A 33 9.94 4.20 12.29
CA SER A 33 10.81 4.14 13.47
C SER A 33 10.04 4.47 14.75
N VAL A 34 9.21 5.52 14.69
CA VAL A 34 8.29 6.01 15.72
C VAL A 34 7.13 6.73 15.04
N GLY A 35 6.16 7.24 15.78
CA GLY A 35 5.16 8.16 15.26
C GLY A 35 4.24 7.57 14.20
N TRP A 36 3.85 8.38 13.24
CA TRP A 36 2.90 8.04 12.18
C TRP A 36 3.58 7.72 10.85
N ILE A 37 3.08 6.70 10.12
CA ILE A 37 3.37 6.50 8.69
C ILE A 37 2.09 6.31 7.89
N ASN A 38 2.13 6.73 6.62
CA ASN A 38 1.15 6.36 5.59
C ASN A 38 1.88 5.94 4.29
N ASP A 39 1.63 6.53 3.16
CA ASP A 39 2.05 6.09 1.83
C ASP A 39 3.50 5.64 1.71
N PRO A 40 3.78 4.50 1.07
CA PRO A 40 5.12 4.19 0.59
C PRO A 40 5.54 5.20 -0.48
N ASN A 41 6.77 5.65 -0.42
CA ASN A 41 7.36 6.62 -1.33
C ASN A 41 8.69 6.11 -1.87
N GLY A 42 9.07 6.57 -3.05
CA GLY A 42 10.41 6.36 -3.58
C GLY A 42 10.85 4.90 -3.60
N PHE A 43 9.91 3.95 -3.73
CA PHE A 43 10.23 2.53 -3.78
C PHE A 43 11.05 2.24 -5.03
N SER A 44 12.34 1.89 -4.85
CA SER A 44 13.34 1.89 -5.91
C SER A 44 14.51 0.95 -5.61
N TYR A 45 15.29 0.59 -6.63
CA TYR A 45 16.56 -0.09 -6.48
C TYR A 45 17.70 0.91 -6.73
N TYR A 46 18.66 0.97 -5.82
CA TYR A 46 19.80 1.87 -5.92
C TYR A 46 20.98 1.33 -5.11
N LYS A 47 22.16 1.31 -5.72
CA LYS A 47 23.41 0.82 -5.09
C LYS A 47 23.27 -0.56 -4.42
N ASP A 48 22.73 -1.52 -5.17
CA ASP A 48 22.57 -2.92 -4.75
C ASP A 48 21.66 -3.13 -3.53
N GLU A 49 20.81 -2.17 -3.21
CA GLU A 49 19.77 -2.27 -2.18
C GLU A 49 18.42 -1.77 -2.70
N TYR A 50 17.36 -2.35 -2.18
CA TYR A 50 15.99 -1.85 -2.33
C TYR A 50 15.76 -0.74 -1.32
N HIS A 51 15.33 0.42 -1.78
CA HIS A 51 15.03 1.58 -0.97
C HIS A 51 13.51 1.75 -0.85
N LEU A 52 13.03 1.94 0.35
CA LEU A 52 11.66 2.31 0.66
C LEU A 52 11.68 3.56 1.51
N PHE A 53 11.09 4.62 0.97
CA PHE A 53 10.75 5.80 1.75
C PHE A 53 9.26 5.75 2.09
N TYR A 54 8.83 6.58 3.02
CA TYR A 54 7.43 6.63 3.42
C TYR A 54 7.07 8.00 3.99
N GLN A 55 5.81 8.37 3.86
CA GLN A 55 5.22 9.50 4.55
C GLN A 55 5.35 9.29 6.06
N TYR A 56 5.90 10.28 6.77
CA TYR A 56 6.33 10.12 8.13
C TYR A 56 6.11 11.36 8.99
N HIS A 57 5.40 11.20 10.11
CA HIS A 57 5.34 12.23 11.15
C HIS A 57 5.98 11.68 12.43
N PRO A 58 7.25 12.03 12.75
CA PRO A 58 7.98 11.42 13.86
C PRO A 58 7.45 11.80 15.24
N TYR A 59 6.83 12.96 15.37
CA TYR A 59 6.52 13.57 16.68
C TYR A 59 5.22 13.10 17.31
N SER A 60 4.36 12.41 16.58
CA SER A 60 3.06 11.91 17.04
C SER A 60 2.67 10.65 16.30
N ASN A 61 1.88 9.78 16.93
CA ASN A 61 1.21 8.64 16.29
C ASN A 61 -0.08 9.04 15.54
N GLN A 62 -0.32 10.34 15.37
CA GLN A 62 -1.37 10.93 14.55
C GLN A 62 -0.74 11.58 13.32
N TRP A 63 -1.54 11.71 12.24
CA TRP A 63 -1.12 12.45 11.06
C TRP A 63 -0.74 13.90 11.40
N GLY A 64 0.29 14.41 10.76
CA GLY A 64 0.78 15.77 10.97
C GLY A 64 1.70 16.22 9.84
N PRO A 65 2.50 17.28 10.00
CA PRO A 65 3.42 17.74 8.96
C PRO A 65 4.38 16.63 8.53
N MET A 66 4.21 16.16 7.27
CA MET A 66 4.91 15.00 6.76
C MET A 66 6.38 15.27 6.49
N HIS A 67 7.18 14.32 6.95
CA HIS A 67 8.58 14.08 6.63
C HIS A 67 8.67 12.87 5.69
N TRP A 68 9.86 12.48 5.26
CA TRP A 68 10.14 11.20 4.64
C TRP A 68 11.04 10.35 5.52
N GLY A 69 10.53 9.21 5.97
CA GLY A 69 11.31 8.15 6.60
C GLY A 69 11.99 7.29 5.54
N HIS A 70 12.96 6.43 5.94
CA HIS A 70 13.78 5.67 5.01
C HIS A 70 14.17 4.29 5.55
N LEU A 71 14.09 3.30 4.68
CA LEU A 71 14.49 1.92 4.90
C LEU A 71 15.26 1.39 3.70
N THR A 72 16.17 0.44 3.93
CA THR A 72 16.80 -0.35 2.86
C THR A 72 16.70 -1.83 3.14
N SER A 73 16.67 -2.64 2.07
CA SER A 73 16.64 -4.09 2.12
C SER A 73 17.42 -4.70 0.96
N LYS A 74 17.92 -5.94 1.14
CA LYS A 74 18.51 -6.74 0.06
C LYS A 74 17.58 -7.84 -0.44
N ASP A 75 16.48 -8.09 0.26
CA ASP A 75 15.59 -9.22 0.03
C ASP A 75 14.10 -8.89 0.20
N PHE A 76 13.73 -7.60 0.31
CA PHE A 76 12.37 -7.12 0.53
C PHE A 76 11.73 -7.51 1.89
N ILE A 77 12.37 -8.35 2.70
CA ILE A 77 11.81 -8.88 3.94
C ILE A 77 12.55 -8.33 5.16
N SER A 78 13.88 -8.40 5.13
CA SER A 78 14.72 -7.84 6.19
C SER A 78 15.05 -6.39 5.88
N TRP A 79 14.46 -5.46 6.63
CA TRP A 79 14.59 -4.02 6.41
C TRP A 79 15.46 -3.35 7.47
N LYS A 80 16.46 -2.63 6.99
CA LYS A 80 17.32 -1.77 7.83
C LYS A 80 16.74 -0.37 7.89
N ARG A 81 16.50 0.14 9.11
CA ARG A 81 16.08 1.53 9.33
C ARG A 81 17.25 2.49 9.12
N LEU A 82 17.01 3.51 8.33
CA LEU A 82 17.92 4.64 8.13
C LEU A 82 17.28 5.92 8.73
N PRO A 83 18.08 6.95 9.04
CA PRO A 83 17.52 8.19 9.56
C PRO A 83 16.54 8.85 8.59
N VAL A 84 15.55 9.56 9.13
CA VAL A 84 14.66 10.43 8.35
C VAL A 84 15.46 11.33 7.41
N ILE A 85 15.03 11.43 6.14
CA ILE A 85 15.83 12.07 5.08
C ILE A 85 15.37 13.48 4.72
N MET A 86 14.12 13.83 5.03
CA MET A 86 13.51 15.09 4.58
C MET A 86 12.52 15.61 5.64
N ALA A 87 12.58 16.90 5.91
CA ALA A 87 11.69 17.61 6.84
C ALA A 87 10.98 18.76 6.12
N PRO A 88 9.74 19.14 6.55
CA PRO A 88 9.00 20.28 6.00
C PRO A 88 9.58 21.61 6.52
N GLU A 89 10.37 22.28 5.69
CA GLU A 89 11.19 23.41 6.15
C GLU A 89 11.26 24.61 5.20
N GLU A 90 11.07 24.36 3.88
CA GLU A 90 11.14 25.40 2.87
C GLU A 90 9.75 26.01 2.62
N SER A 91 9.69 27.21 2.08
CA SER A 91 8.43 27.91 1.85
C SER A 91 7.45 27.14 0.95
N TYR A 92 7.95 26.29 0.08
CA TYR A 92 7.15 25.45 -0.81
C TYR A 92 6.72 24.11 -0.19
N ASP A 93 7.26 23.72 0.99
CA ASP A 93 6.92 22.48 1.68
C ASP A 93 6.76 22.60 3.19
N ASN A 94 6.60 23.82 3.73
CA ASN A 94 6.55 24.06 5.18
C ASN A 94 5.30 23.49 5.89
N ALA A 95 4.30 23.03 5.14
CA ALA A 95 3.15 22.29 5.67
C ALA A 95 3.33 20.75 5.51
N GLY A 96 4.24 20.30 4.65
CA GLY A 96 4.54 18.86 4.48
C GLY A 96 5.35 18.54 3.24
N CYS A 97 6.20 17.53 3.36
CA CYS A 97 6.80 16.82 2.22
C CYS A 97 5.89 15.63 1.91
N PHE A 98 4.93 15.79 0.97
CA PHE A 98 3.95 14.77 0.62
C PHE A 98 4.52 13.72 -0.34
N SER A 99 3.67 12.79 -0.75
CA SER A 99 4.06 11.59 -1.48
C SER A 99 4.78 11.87 -2.80
N GLY A 100 5.56 10.90 -3.22
CA GLY A 100 6.36 10.94 -4.42
C GLY A 100 7.16 9.65 -4.64
N SER A 101 8.10 9.69 -5.58
CA SER A 101 8.81 8.52 -6.06
C SER A 101 10.32 8.79 -6.23
N ALA A 102 11.07 7.76 -6.60
CA ALA A 102 12.53 7.84 -6.77
C ALA A 102 12.98 7.11 -8.03
N ILE A 103 14.13 7.54 -8.56
CA ILE A 103 14.82 6.89 -9.68
C ILE A 103 16.33 7.13 -9.60
N GLU A 104 17.12 6.15 -10.05
CA GLU A 104 18.52 6.36 -10.32
C GLU A 104 18.71 7.15 -11.61
N MET A 105 19.53 8.20 -11.56
CA MET A 105 19.90 9.00 -12.73
C MET A 105 21.07 8.36 -13.49
N GLU A 106 21.27 8.76 -14.74
CA GLU A 106 22.42 8.29 -15.56
C GLU A 106 23.78 8.61 -14.95
N ASP A 107 23.87 9.66 -14.15
CA ASP A 107 25.11 10.05 -13.46
C ASP A 107 25.30 9.32 -12.11
N GLY A 108 24.45 8.36 -11.80
CA GLY A 108 24.53 7.52 -10.61
C GLY A 108 24.01 8.18 -9.33
N ARG A 109 23.37 9.36 -9.41
CA ARG A 109 22.67 9.97 -8.26
C ARG A 109 21.29 9.38 -8.08
N HIS A 110 20.79 9.36 -6.85
CA HIS A 110 19.41 9.00 -6.55
C HIS A 110 18.53 10.25 -6.53
N LEU A 111 17.61 10.35 -7.46
CA LEU A 111 16.69 11.47 -7.61
C LEU A 111 15.33 11.12 -6.96
N LEU A 112 14.88 11.97 -6.07
CA LEU A 112 13.54 11.91 -5.48
C LEU A 112 12.69 13.02 -6.11
N MET A 113 11.47 12.68 -6.51
CA MET A 113 10.44 13.64 -6.89
C MET A 113 9.29 13.55 -5.89
N TYR A 114 8.91 14.66 -5.26
CA TYR A 114 7.92 14.68 -4.20
C TYR A 114 7.00 15.90 -4.29
N THR A 115 5.87 15.84 -3.61
CA THR A 115 4.95 16.98 -3.52
C THR A 115 5.31 17.85 -2.32
N GLY A 116 5.72 19.08 -2.58
CA GLY A 116 5.86 20.11 -1.55
C GLY A 116 4.52 20.77 -1.28
N VAL A 117 4.11 20.81 0.00
CA VAL A 117 2.91 21.50 0.45
C VAL A 117 3.32 22.76 1.18
N GLY A 118 3.10 23.91 0.54
CA GLY A 118 3.47 25.22 1.06
C GLY A 118 2.27 26.00 1.56
N ILE A 119 2.42 26.69 2.71
CA ILE A 119 1.40 27.61 3.22
C ILE A 119 1.39 28.88 2.37
N VAL A 120 0.22 29.25 1.86
CA VAL A 120 0.02 30.48 1.10
C VAL A 120 -0.01 31.68 2.05
N LYS A 121 1.07 32.45 2.06
CA LYS A 121 1.22 33.59 2.96
C LYS A 121 0.13 34.63 2.73
N GLY A 122 -0.64 34.92 3.80
CA GLY A 122 -1.70 35.95 3.77
C GLY A 122 -3.05 35.48 3.23
N ALA A 123 -3.20 34.19 2.84
CA ALA A 123 -4.46 33.65 2.34
C ALA A 123 -5.46 33.25 3.47
N GLY A 124 -5.03 33.31 4.74
CA GLY A 124 -5.88 32.94 5.88
C GLY A 124 -6.01 31.43 6.07
N VAL A 125 -7.19 31.00 6.50
CA VAL A 125 -7.52 29.59 6.75
C VAL A 125 -8.69 29.15 5.84
N ASN A 126 -8.76 27.83 5.57
CA ASN A 126 -9.85 27.20 4.85
C ASN A 126 -11.10 27.04 5.74
N GLU A 127 -12.15 26.43 5.25
CA GLU A 127 -13.41 26.16 5.96
C GLU A 127 -13.26 25.28 7.21
N ASN A 128 -12.20 24.48 7.28
CA ASN A 128 -11.87 23.63 8.42
C ASN A 128 -10.98 24.33 9.48
N GLY A 129 -10.56 25.58 9.21
CA GLY A 129 -9.65 26.33 10.08
C GLY A 129 -8.17 26.09 9.85
N ASP A 130 -7.80 25.27 8.85
CA ASP A 130 -6.40 25.01 8.50
C ASP A 130 -5.84 26.11 7.59
N PRO A 131 -4.54 26.39 7.63
CA PRO A 131 -3.90 27.34 6.71
C PRO A 131 -4.17 26.95 5.25
N VAL A 132 -4.46 27.95 4.42
CA VAL A 132 -4.57 27.70 2.96
C VAL A 132 -3.19 27.30 2.43
N THR A 133 -3.15 26.19 1.69
CA THR A 133 -1.92 25.62 1.14
C THR A 133 -2.00 25.51 -0.39
N HIS A 134 -0.85 25.30 -1.02
CA HIS A 134 -0.73 24.92 -2.41
C HIS A 134 0.23 23.74 -2.53
N GLN A 135 0.06 22.93 -3.59
CA GLN A 135 0.86 21.75 -3.87
C GLN A 135 1.70 21.99 -5.13
N THR A 136 2.97 21.65 -5.05
CA THR A 136 3.95 21.79 -6.13
C THR A 136 4.85 20.59 -6.18
N GLN A 137 5.45 20.28 -7.35
CA GLN A 137 6.38 19.17 -7.43
C GLN A 137 7.79 19.67 -7.20
N CYS A 138 8.52 18.94 -6.37
CA CYS A 138 9.85 19.28 -5.90
C CYS A 138 10.80 18.11 -6.09
N MET A 139 12.09 18.41 -6.14
CA MET A 139 13.14 17.42 -6.30
C MET A 139 14.09 17.43 -5.10
N ALA A 140 14.61 16.25 -4.77
CA ALA A 140 15.77 16.10 -3.90
C ALA A 140 16.74 15.10 -4.51
N VAL A 141 18.03 15.31 -4.28
CA VAL A 141 19.09 14.47 -4.85
C VAL A 141 19.96 13.93 -3.73
N GLY A 142 20.30 12.66 -3.79
CA GLY A 142 21.10 12.02 -2.77
C GLY A 142 21.96 10.88 -3.27
N ASP A 143 22.57 10.20 -2.30
CA ASP A 143 23.51 9.10 -2.51
C ASP A 143 23.04 7.76 -1.96
N GLY A 144 21.76 7.70 -1.56
CA GLY A 144 21.15 6.54 -0.89
C GLY A 144 21.13 6.63 0.63
N THR A 145 21.78 7.64 1.22
CA THR A 145 21.82 7.86 2.68
C THR A 145 21.38 9.27 3.03
N ASP A 146 21.97 10.27 2.42
CA ASP A 146 21.66 11.67 2.61
C ASP A 146 21.12 12.30 1.34
N TYR A 147 20.18 13.22 1.50
CA TYR A 147 19.49 13.90 0.39
C TYR A 147 19.50 15.41 0.61
N VAL A 148 19.58 16.14 -0.49
CA VAL A 148 19.55 17.60 -0.52
C VAL A 148 18.43 18.04 -1.45
N LYS A 149 17.53 18.89 -0.96
CA LYS A 149 16.49 19.51 -1.79
C LYS A 149 17.12 20.35 -2.89
N TYR A 150 16.56 20.27 -4.10
CA TYR A 150 17.08 21.00 -5.25
C TYR A 150 16.91 22.51 -5.03
N GLU A 151 17.95 23.28 -5.31
CA GLU A 151 18.00 24.73 -5.04
C GLU A 151 16.96 25.56 -5.80
N LYS A 152 16.47 25.02 -6.93
CA LYS A 152 15.46 25.69 -7.78
C LYS A 152 14.07 25.07 -7.67
N ASN A 153 13.79 24.40 -6.53
CA ASN A 153 12.43 23.97 -6.23
C ASN A 153 11.49 25.18 -6.04
N PRO A 154 10.18 25.02 -6.39
CA PRO A 154 9.57 23.87 -7.03
C PRO A 154 9.87 23.80 -8.53
N VAL A 155 9.87 22.59 -9.11
CA VAL A 155 10.14 22.35 -10.54
C VAL A 155 8.87 22.29 -11.40
N ILE A 156 7.71 21.96 -10.81
CA ILE A 156 6.39 22.05 -11.45
C ILE A 156 5.44 22.72 -10.45
N THR A 157 4.68 23.70 -10.91
CA THR A 157 3.80 24.51 -10.09
C THR A 157 2.37 24.47 -10.62
N GLY A 158 1.41 25.06 -9.91
CA GLY A 158 0.05 25.23 -10.40
C GLY A 158 -0.06 26.05 -11.71
N ASN A 159 0.99 26.79 -12.10
CA ASN A 159 1.01 27.52 -13.39
C ASN A 159 1.32 26.61 -14.58
N ASP A 160 1.88 25.42 -14.32
CA ASP A 160 2.21 24.41 -15.32
C ASP A 160 1.07 23.39 -15.49
N VAL A 161 -0.02 23.52 -14.69
CA VAL A 161 -1.24 22.71 -14.81
C VAL A 161 -2.06 23.20 -16.00
N PRO A 162 -2.50 22.29 -16.92
CA PRO A 162 -3.31 22.67 -18.06
C PRO A 162 -4.69 23.18 -17.64
N GLU A 163 -5.33 23.93 -18.53
CA GLU A 163 -6.67 24.53 -18.33
C GLU A 163 -7.69 23.55 -17.72
N GLY A 164 -8.57 24.07 -16.85
CA GLY A 164 -9.58 23.30 -16.13
C GLY A 164 -9.06 22.48 -14.96
N GLY A 165 -7.78 22.59 -14.60
CA GLY A 165 -7.18 21.90 -13.46
C GLY A 165 -6.98 22.77 -12.24
N SER A 166 -7.17 22.19 -11.06
CA SER A 166 -6.85 22.82 -9.79
C SER A 166 -5.35 23.17 -9.72
N LYS A 167 -5.06 24.39 -9.31
CA LYS A 167 -3.69 24.84 -9.04
C LYS A 167 -3.26 24.52 -7.61
N VAL A 168 -4.14 23.90 -6.83
CA VAL A 168 -3.93 23.57 -5.41
C VAL A 168 -3.83 22.06 -5.23
N ASP A 169 -4.79 21.29 -5.78
CA ASP A 169 -4.81 19.83 -5.68
C ASP A 169 -4.04 19.21 -6.84
N PHE A 170 -2.73 19.05 -6.63
CA PHE A 170 -1.77 18.62 -7.63
C PHE A 170 -0.61 17.89 -6.98
N ARG A 171 -0.63 16.54 -6.91
CA ARG A 171 0.27 15.76 -6.05
C ARG A 171 0.62 14.37 -6.55
N ASP A 172 1.49 13.71 -5.80
CA ASP A 172 1.87 12.31 -5.87
C ASP A 172 2.58 11.93 -7.19
N PRO A 173 3.72 12.55 -7.50
CA PRO A 173 4.44 12.27 -8.74
C PRO A 173 5.05 10.87 -8.74
N LYS A 174 4.82 10.10 -9.82
CA LYS A 174 5.51 8.84 -10.10
C LYS A 174 6.42 9.02 -11.31
N ILE A 175 7.72 8.96 -11.07
CA ILE A 175 8.78 9.15 -12.07
C ILE A 175 9.27 7.81 -12.61
N TRP A 176 9.55 7.75 -13.92
CA TRP A 176 10.30 6.67 -14.57
C TRP A 176 11.12 7.22 -15.74
N LYS A 177 11.97 6.38 -16.33
CA LYS A 177 12.73 6.71 -17.53
C LYS A 177 12.37 5.78 -18.66
N GLU A 178 12.20 6.32 -19.86
CA GLU A 178 11.93 5.56 -21.09
C GLU A 178 13.18 5.41 -21.96
N GLU A 179 13.12 4.48 -22.92
CA GLU A 179 14.17 4.20 -23.87
C GLU A 179 14.49 5.38 -24.82
N ASP A 180 13.56 6.31 -24.99
CA ASP A 180 13.74 7.55 -25.75
C ASP A 180 14.65 8.57 -25.04
N GLY A 181 15.11 8.24 -23.84
CA GLY A 181 16.02 9.04 -23.02
C GLY A 181 15.34 10.12 -22.18
N PHE A 182 14.01 10.24 -22.22
CA PHE A 182 13.28 11.14 -21.35
C PHE A 182 12.93 10.51 -20.00
N TYR A 183 12.91 11.33 -18.98
CA TYR A 183 12.19 11.05 -17.74
C TYR A 183 10.74 11.45 -17.93
N TYR A 184 9.83 10.63 -17.45
CA TYR A 184 8.40 10.86 -17.43
C TYR A 184 7.89 10.87 -15.99
N SER A 185 6.81 11.59 -15.76
CA SER A 185 6.10 11.54 -14.47
C SER A 185 4.59 11.65 -14.68
N VAL A 186 3.84 10.73 -14.09
CA VAL A 186 2.40 10.91 -13.90
C VAL A 186 2.13 11.58 -12.57
N ILE A 187 1.20 12.53 -12.55
CA ILE A 187 0.88 13.34 -11.39
C ILE A 187 -0.64 13.51 -11.31
N THR A 188 -1.21 13.34 -10.14
CA THR A 188 -2.64 13.55 -9.94
C THR A 188 -2.98 15.03 -9.88
N ASN A 189 -4.10 15.38 -10.51
CA ASN A 189 -4.66 16.74 -10.47
C ASN A 189 -6.19 16.68 -10.37
N MET A 190 -6.76 17.44 -9.45
CA MET A 190 -8.21 17.65 -9.40
C MET A 190 -8.61 18.66 -10.47
N THR A 191 -9.76 18.46 -11.08
CA THR A 191 -10.36 19.39 -12.03
C THR A 191 -11.30 20.36 -11.32
N GLU A 192 -11.62 21.48 -11.94
CA GLU A 192 -12.51 22.52 -11.38
C GLU A 192 -13.95 22.00 -11.17
N ASP A 193 -14.37 20.97 -11.89
CA ASP A 193 -15.68 20.31 -11.74
C ASP A 193 -15.69 19.22 -10.62
N GLY A 194 -14.56 19.05 -9.90
CA GLY A 194 -14.45 18.15 -8.75
C GLY A 194 -14.13 16.70 -9.10
N ASN A 195 -13.77 16.40 -10.36
CA ASN A 195 -13.22 15.12 -10.78
C ASN A 195 -11.68 15.12 -10.66
N SER A 196 -11.06 14.00 -10.94
CA SER A 196 -9.60 13.87 -10.97
C SER A 196 -9.11 13.45 -12.34
N ARG A 197 -7.88 13.83 -12.65
CA ARG A 197 -7.18 13.41 -13.86
C ARG A 197 -5.72 13.10 -13.56
N ILE A 198 -5.11 12.28 -14.37
CA ILE A 198 -3.68 11.93 -14.31
C ILE A 198 -2.98 12.68 -15.44
N LEU A 199 -2.11 13.61 -15.06
CA LEU A 199 -1.31 14.41 -15.99
C LEU A 199 0.03 13.73 -16.24
N LEU A 200 0.47 13.71 -17.49
CA LEU A 200 1.79 13.26 -17.89
C LEU A 200 2.70 14.46 -18.14
N TYR A 201 3.84 14.44 -17.51
CA TYR A 201 4.96 15.36 -17.74
C TYR A 201 6.18 14.60 -18.23
N ARG A 202 7.10 15.27 -18.93
CA ARG A 202 8.39 14.72 -19.31
C ARG A 202 9.53 15.70 -19.10
N SER A 203 10.75 15.19 -19.00
CA SER A 203 11.97 15.96 -18.79
C SER A 203 13.18 15.26 -19.43
N LYS A 204 14.13 16.03 -19.98
CA LYS A 204 15.41 15.51 -20.47
C LYS A 204 16.47 15.37 -19.39
N ASP A 205 16.37 16.17 -18.34
CA ASP A 205 17.40 16.28 -17.31
C ASP A 205 16.91 15.89 -15.90
N GLY A 206 15.60 15.57 -15.76
CA GLY A 206 14.96 15.28 -14.48
C GLY A 206 14.59 16.53 -13.67
N PHE A 207 14.92 17.74 -14.13
CA PHE A 207 14.70 18.99 -13.39
C PHE A 207 13.85 20.02 -14.12
N LYS A 208 13.83 19.99 -15.46
CA LYS A 208 12.99 20.86 -16.28
C LYS A 208 11.90 20.03 -16.92
N TRP A 209 10.66 20.26 -16.50
CA TRP A 209 9.51 19.47 -16.89
C TRP A 209 8.61 20.22 -17.86
N GLU A 210 8.04 19.52 -18.81
CA GLU A 210 7.01 20.02 -19.71
C GLU A 210 5.78 19.11 -19.67
N TYR A 211 4.60 19.71 -19.68
CA TYR A 211 3.33 19.00 -19.81
C TYR A 211 3.23 18.29 -21.17
N VAL A 212 2.74 17.07 -21.17
CA VAL A 212 2.55 16.25 -22.38
C VAL A 212 1.07 16.07 -22.68
N THR A 213 0.31 15.41 -21.78
CA THR A 213 -1.10 15.07 -22.01
C THR A 213 -1.81 14.68 -20.71
N VAL A 214 -3.12 14.45 -20.79
CA VAL A 214 -3.90 13.74 -19.79
C VAL A 214 -3.88 12.24 -20.13
N ILE A 215 -3.43 11.41 -19.21
CA ILE A 215 -3.42 9.94 -19.37
C ILE A 215 -4.84 9.38 -19.21
N ASP A 216 -5.51 9.75 -18.11
CA ASP A 216 -6.87 9.30 -17.82
C ASP A 216 -7.53 10.25 -16.80
N HIS A 217 -8.82 10.05 -16.56
CA HIS A 217 -9.61 10.86 -15.63
C HIS A 217 -10.65 10.02 -14.88
N SER A 218 -11.01 10.47 -13.69
CA SER A 218 -12.10 9.88 -12.93
C SER A 218 -13.46 10.25 -13.53
N ASP A 219 -14.45 9.45 -13.17
CA ASP A 219 -15.87 9.80 -13.25
C ASP A 219 -16.46 9.72 -11.82
N GLU A 220 -17.71 10.15 -11.68
CA GLU A 220 -18.39 10.18 -10.36
C GLU A 220 -18.39 8.81 -9.63
N LYS A 221 -18.35 7.70 -10.36
CA LYS A 221 -18.38 6.35 -9.80
C LYS A 221 -17.02 5.93 -9.24
N LEU A 222 -15.96 6.30 -9.95
CA LEU A 222 -14.58 5.93 -9.61
C LEU A 222 -13.91 6.91 -8.64
N GLY A 223 -14.70 7.65 -7.87
CA GLY A 223 -14.23 8.57 -6.85
C GLY A 223 -13.86 9.95 -7.39
N LYS A 224 -13.70 10.90 -6.47
CA LYS A 224 -13.46 12.31 -6.81
C LYS A 224 -11.98 12.59 -7.01
N MET A 225 -11.16 12.39 -5.98
CA MET A 225 -9.72 12.58 -6.06
C MET A 225 -9.06 11.21 -6.21
N TRP A 226 -8.23 11.05 -7.22
CA TRP A 226 -7.31 9.94 -7.35
C TRP A 226 -5.97 10.33 -6.72
N GLU A 227 -5.39 9.48 -5.90
CA GLU A 227 -4.10 9.70 -5.26
C GLU A 227 -3.10 8.64 -5.70
N CYS A 228 -1.81 8.90 -5.51
CA CYS A 228 -0.72 7.95 -5.67
C CYS A 228 -0.77 7.17 -7.00
N PRO A 229 -0.76 7.84 -8.17
CA PRO A 229 -0.78 7.16 -9.45
C PRO A 229 0.49 6.36 -9.66
N ASP A 230 0.36 5.14 -10.21
CA ASP A 230 1.49 4.33 -10.66
C ASP A 230 1.18 3.81 -12.07
N PHE A 231 2.07 4.12 -13.05
CA PHE A 231 1.83 3.84 -14.46
C PHE A 231 2.96 3.00 -15.04
N TYR A 232 2.66 1.76 -15.43
CA TYR A 232 3.67 0.80 -15.85
C TYR A 232 3.11 -0.27 -16.79
N GLU A 233 4.01 -0.91 -17.51
CA GLU A 233 3.72 -2.11 -18.28
C GLU A 233 4.15 -3.37 -17.50
N VAL A 234 3.31 -4.40 -17.53
CA VAL A 234 3.62 -5.74 -17.00
C VAL A 234 3.01 -6.81 -17.92
N ASP A 235 3.82 -7.79 -18.31
CA ASP A 235 3.43 -8.88 -19.22
C ASP A 235 2.72 -8.40 -20.51
N GLY A 236 3.20 -7.27 -21.08
CA GLY A 236 2.67 -6.67 -22.29
C GLY A 236 1.34 -5.91 -22.11
N LYS A 237 0.91 -5.68 -20.87
CA LYS A 237 -0.30 -4.92 -20.55
C LYS A 237 0.03 -3.61 -19.84
N GLN A 238 -0.48 -2.50 -20.35
CA GLN A 238 -0.37 -1.22 -19.67
C GLN A 238 -1.33 -1.13 -18.49
N ILE A 239 -0.83 -0.74 -17.35
CA ILE A 239 -1.56 -0.62 -16.09
C ILE A 239 -1.43 0.81 -15.57
N LEU A 240 -2.54 1.35 -15.12
CA LEU A 240 -2.60 2.54 -14.28
C LEU A 240 -3.21 2.15 -12.94
N VAL A 241 -2.46 2.29 -11.86
CA VAL A 241 -2.97 2.12 -10.48
C VAL A 241 -3.25 3.50 -9.92
N VAL A 242 -4.37 3.65 -9.22
CA VAL A 242 -4.72 4.87 -8.49
C VAL A 242 -5.45 4.52 -7.20
N SER A 243 -5.41 5.43 -6.24
CA SER A 243 -6.09 5.34 -4.94
C SER A 243 -7.22 6.36 -4.87
N PRO A 244 -8.45 6.02 -5.32
CA PRO A 244 -9.57 6.93 -5.31
C PRO A 244 -10.07 7.24 -3.91
N MET A 245 -10.35 8.51 -3.65
CA MET A 245 -11.15 8.97 -2.51
C MET A 245 -12.63 8.99 -2.88
N ALA A 246 -13.49 8.62 -1.92
CA ALA A 246 -14.94 8.72 -2.05
C ALA A 246 -15.54 7.96 -3.25
N MET A 247 -15.07 6.73 -3.49
CA MET A 247 -15.68 5.84 -4.48
C MET A 247 -17.13 5.54 -4.14
N LEU A 248 -17.96 5.38 -5.16
CA LEU A 248 -19.32 4.86 -5.02
C LEU A 248 -19.31 3.32 -5.08
N PRO A 249 -20.18 2.64 -4.31
CA PRO A 249 -20.23 1.19 -4.31
C PRO A 249 -20.83 0.63 -5.61
N GLU A 250 -20.28 -0.50 -6.07
CA GLU A 250 -20.83 -1.29 -7.17
C GLU A 250 -20.86 -2.77 -6.79
N GLY A 251 -21.97 -3.23 -6.20
CA GLY A 251 -22.11 -4.58 -5.68
C GLY A 251 -20.99 -4.92 -4.69
N LEU A 252 -20.34 -6.07 -4.91
CA LEU A 252 -19.13 -6.49 -4.17
C LEU A 252 -17.82 -6.19 -4.91
N LYS A 253 -17.90 -5.59 -6.11
CA LYS A 253 -16.73 -5.24 -6.91
C LYS A 253 -16.02 -4.02 -6.31
N PHE A 254 -16.77 -2.94 -6.06
CA PHE A 254 -16.24 -1.73 -5.46
C PHE A 254 -16.98 -1.40 -4.17
N HIS A 255 -16.23 -1.13 -3.13
CA HIS A 255 -16.76 -0.69 -1.85
C HIS A 255 -16.80 0.84 -1.76
N VAL A 256 -17.71 1.37 -0.94
CA VAL A 256 -17.80 2.81 -0.69
C VAL A 256 -16.57 3.33 0.04
N GLY A 257 -16.11 4.52 -0.32
CA GLY A 257 -15.08 5.24 0.41
C GLY A 257 -13.71 5.24 -0.29
N HIS A 258 -12.64 5.18 0.48
CA HIS A 258 -11.27 5.11 -0.03
C HIS A 258 -10.96 3.68 -0.46
N SER A 259 -10.39 3.54 -1.64
CA SER A 259 -10.11 2.25 -2.25
C SER A 259 -8.84 2.32 -3.10
N VAL A 260 -8.40 1.21 -3.64
CA VAL A 260 -7.35 1.17 -4.67
C VAL A 260 -7.87 0.38 -5.85
N ILE A 261 -7.74 0.96 -7.03
CA ILE A 261 -8.13 0.33 -8.30
C ILE A 261 -6.95 0.28 -9.25
N TYR A 262 -6.99 -0.69 -10.16
CA TYR A 262 -6.14 -0.68 -11.34
C TYR A 262 -6.98 -0.64 -12.60
N LEU A 263 -6.50 0.13 -13.57
CA LEU A 263 -7.06 0.27 -14.89
C LEU A 263 -6.13 -0.41 -15.87
N THR A 264 -6.67 -1.32 -16.69
CA THR A 264 -5.93 -1.90 -17.81
C THR A 264 -6.22 -1.15 -19.09
N GLY A 265 -5.27 -1.11 -19.99
CA GLY A 265 -5.47 -0.46 -21.27
C GLY A 265 -4.34 -0.73 -22.26
N SER A 266 -4.44 -0.05 -23.39
CA SER A 266 -3.37 0.06 -24.38
C SER A 266 -2.77 1.47 -24.32
N TYR A 267 -1.44 1.56 -24.48
CA TYR A 267 -0.73 2.85 -24.46
C TYR A 267 0.12 3.02 -25.72
N ASP A 268 -0.16 4.07 -26.47
CA ASP A 268 0.68 4.47 -27.61
C ASP A 268 1.76 5.44 -27.14
N LYS A 269 3.00 4.97 -27.09
CA LYS A 269 4.16 5.77 -26.66
C LYS A 269 4.49 6.94 -27.59
N THR A 270 4.00 6.93 -28.84
CA THR A 270 4.26 8.01 -29.81
C THR A 270 3.32 9.19 -29.60
N THR A 271 2.04 8.91 -29.39
CA THR A 271 0.99 9.91 -29.16
C THR A 271 0.74 10.19 -27.68
N HIS A 272 1.31 9.36 -26.80
CA HIS A 272 1.07 9.33 -25.36
C HIS A 272 -0.41 9.16 -24.99
N THR A 273 -1.15 8.38 -25.81
CA THR A 273 -2.57 8.10 -25.61
C THR A 273 -2.76 6.78 -24.87
N PHE A 274 -3.42 6.83 -23.73
CA PHE A 274 -3.90 5.65 -23.00
C PHE A 274 -5.38 5.43 -23.28
N VAL A 275 -5.74 4.21 -23.69
CA VAL A 275 -7.12 3.80 -23.91
C VAL A 275 -7.49 2.78 -22.87
N ARG A 276 -8.30 3.17 -21.88
CA ARG A 276 -8.82 2.33 -20.82
C ARG A 276 -9.69 1.20 -21.39
N GLU A 277 -9.46 -0.03 -20.95
CA GLU A 277 -10.21 -1.22 -21.34
C GLU A 277 -11.05 -1.76 -20.18
N ASP A 278 -10.49 -1.85 -18.96
CA ASP A 278 -11.18 -2.38 -17.80
C ASP A 278 -10.70 -1.69 -16.50
N VAL A 279 -11.52 -1.80 -15.45
CA VAL A 279 -11.24 -1.29 -14.10
C VAL A 279 -11.56 -2.36 -13.08
N GLN A 280 -10.59 -2.67 -12.21
CA GLN A 280 -10.72 -3.69 -11.19
C GLN A 280 -10.20 -3.18 -9.83
N PRO A 281 -10.72 -3.71 -8.69
CA PRO A 281 -10.11 -3.46 -7.39
C PRO A 281 -8.72 -4.11 -7.32
N LEU A 282 -7.75 -3.41 -6.74
CA LEU A 282 -6.41 -3.95 -6.54
C LEU A 282 -6.33 -4.82 -5.28
N ASP A 283 -7.00 -4.39 -4.21
CA ASP A 283 -7.19 -5.17 -2.98
C ASP A 283 -8.64 -5.00 -2.50
N SER A 284 -9.27 -6.07 -2.09
CA SER A 284 -10.68 -6.09 -1.66
C SER A 284 -10.82 -6.09 -0.13
N GLY A 285 -9.73 -5.92 0.59
CA GLY A 285 -9.71 -5.91 2.05
C GLY A 285 -10.14 -4.58 2.68
N ILE A 286 -9.82 -4.44 3.95
CA ILE A 286 -10.22 -3.31 4.79
C ILE A 286 -9.15 -2.24 4.81
N ASP A 287 -7.87 -2.64 4.84
CA ASP A 287 -6.73 -1.78 5.10
C ASP A 287 -5.67 -1.91 3.99
N PHE A 288 -5.89 -1.21 2.90
CA PHE A 288 -4.96 -1.16 1.77
C PHE A 288 -5.12 0.17 1.04
N TYR A 289 -4.03 0.96 0.92
CA TYR A 289 -4.08 2.25 0.24
C TYR A 289 -2.71 2.66 -0.31
N ALA A 290 -2.69 3.59 -1.27
CA ALA A 290 -1.51 4.27 -1.79
C ALA A 290 -0.36 3.34 -2.23
N PRO A 291 -0.58 2.24 -2.99
CA PRO A 291 0.50 1.35 -3.41
C PRO A 291 1.48 2.06 -4.33
N GLN A 292 2.75 1.64 -4.23
CA GLN A 292 3.80 2.04 -5.16
C GLN A 292 4.58 0.82 -5.62
N SER A 293 4.89 0.74 -6.92
CA SER A 293 5.65 -0.36 -7.48
C SER A 293 7.00 0.08 -8.05
N MET A 294 7.89 -0.89 -8.21
CA MET A 294 9.17 -0.73 -8.88
C MET A 294 9.48 -1.93 -9.78
N LEU A 295 10.29 -1.72 -10.80
CA LEU A 295 10.89 -2.80 -11.59
C LEU A 295 12.23 -3.18 -10.93
N THR A 296 12.39 -4.45 -10.60
CA THR A 296 13.62 -4.98 -10.02
C THR A 296 14.68 -5.24 -11.08
N PRO A 297 15.97 -5.35 -10.72
CA PRO A 297 17.04 -5.69 -11.67
C PRO A 297 16.84 -7.03 -12.37
N ASP A 298 16.15 -7.97 -11.76
CA ASP A 298 15.81 -9.28 -12.34
C ASP A 298 14.50 -9.28 -13.16
N GLY A 299 13.92 -8.10 -13.41
CA GLY A 299 12.77 -7.91 -14.29
C GLY A 299 11.41 -8.13 -13.65
N ARG A 300 11.32 -8.38 -12.36
CA ARG A 300 10.03 -8.48 -11.64
C ARG A 300 9.45 -7.08 -11.38
N ARG A 301 8.14 -6.96 -11.44
CA ARG A 301 7.42 -5.81 -10.89
C ARG A 301 7.03 -6.13 -9.43
N VAL A 302 7.51 -5.35 -8.49
CA VAL A 302 7.22 -5.50 -7.06
C VAL A 302 6.50 -4.27 -6.54
N MET A 303 5.44 -4.47 -5.78
CA MET A 303 4.59 -3.43 -5.22
C MET A 303 4.54 -3.53 -3.69
N ILE A 304 4.43 -2.41 -3.01
CA ILE A 304 4.16 -2.30 -1.57
C ILE A 304 3.10 -1.23 -1.35
N ALA A 305 2.26 -1.38 -0.32
CA ALA A 305 1.17 -0.45 -0.01
C ALA A 305 1.13 -0.09 1.47
N TRP A 306 0.50 1.02 1.81
CA TRP A 306 0.13 1.31 3.19
C TRP A 306 -0.99 0.37 3.63
N MET A 307 -0.74 -0.38 4.70
CA MET A 307 -1.71 -1.31 5.27
C MET A 307 -2.56 -0.56 6.29
N GLN A 308 -3.39 0.30 5.79
CA GLN A 308 -4.45 1.07 6.41
C GLN A 308 -5.30 1.71 5.31
N ALA A 309 -6.39 2.35 5.71
CA ALA A 309 -7.16 3.27 4.87
C ALA A 309 -7.59 4.47 5.71
N TRP A 310 -7.71 5.64 5.10
CA TRP A 310 -7.96 6.89 5.82
C TRP A 310 -9.12 6.86 6.81
N PRO A 311 -10.30 6.28 6.50
CA PRO A 311 -11.40 6.22 7.47
C PRO A 311 -11.05 5.45 8.75
N ASN A 312 -10.26 4.37 8.62
CA ASN A 312 -9.89 3.51 9.74
C ASN A 312 -8.71 4.07 10.56
N SER A 313 -7.89 4.90 9.94
CA SER A 313 -6.67 5.44 10.55
C SER A 313 -6.91 6.56 11.57
N LYS A 314 -8.15 7.04 11.72
CA LYS A 314 -8.51 8.06 12.70
C LYS A 314 -8.46 7.56 14.14
N PHE A 315 -8.49 6.25 14.33
CA PHE A 315 -8.55 5.61 15.64
C PHE A 315 -7.26 4.86 15.90
N VAL A 316 -6.34 5.50 16.58
CA VAL A 316 -5.07 4.92 17.02
C VAL A 316 -5.26 4.33 18.40
N PRO A 317 -4.90 3.06 18.65
CA PRO A 317 -5.01 2.44 19.97
C PRO A 317 -4.21 3.20 21.04
N ASP A 318 -4.73 3.26 22.26
CA ASP A 318 -4.06 3.90 23.39
C ASP A 318 -2.71 3.25 23.69
N GLY A 319 -1.71 4.07 24.00
CA GLY A 319 -0.39 3.62 24.39
C GLY A 319 0.54 3.21 23.24
N VAL A 320 0.06 3.17 22.01
CA VAL A 320 0.87 2.87 20.82
C VAL A 320 1.80 4.03 20.50
N LYS A 321 3.09 3.76 20.37
CA LYS A 321 4.14 4.77 20.13
C LYS A 321 4.42 5.03 18.65
N PHE A 322 3.89 4.17 17.77
CA PHE A 322 3.92 4.32 16.31
C PHE A 322 2.60 3.82 15.75
N PHE A 323 2.21 4.30 14.59
CA PHE A 323 1.00 3.85 13.91
C PHE A 323 1.19 3.81 12.40
N GLY A 324 0.63 2.79 11.77
CA GLY A 324 0.77 2.48 10.36
C GLY A 324 1.84 1.42 10.12
N GLN A 325 1.58 0.58 9.13
CA GLN A 325 2.50 -0.44 8.62
C GLN A 325 2.32 -0.60 7.11
N MET A 326 3.31 -1.19 6.45
CA MET A 326 3.23 -1.54 5.04
C MET A 326 2.77 -3.00 4.87
N THR A 327 2.19 -3.33 3.72
CA THR A 327 1.97 -4.73 3.30
C THR A 327 3.30 -5.45 3.13
N VAL A 328 3.27 -6.78 3.04
CA VAL A 328 4.41 -7.49 2.45
C VAL A 328 4.61 -6.98 1.02
N PRO A 329 5.85 -6.84 0.52
CA PRO A 329 6.07 -6.58 -0.89
C PRO A 329 5.51 -7.71 -1.75
N ARG A 330 4.81 -7.36 -2.83
CA ARG A 330 4.08 -8.31 -3.70
C ARG A 330 4.63 -8.28 -5.11
N GLU A 331 4.95 -9.45 -5.67
CA GLU A 331 5.24 -9.62 -7.10
C GLU A 331 3.95 -9.48 -7.90
N ILE A 332 4.00 -8.68 -8.95
CA ILE A 332 2.86 -8.38 -9.82
C ILE A 332 3.09 -8.99 -11.19
N ASN A 333 2.12 -9.76 -11.68
CA ASN A 333 2.06 -10.29 -13.03
C ASN A 333 0.69 -10.00 -13.65
N TYR A 334 0.57 -10.05 -14.96
CA TYR A 334 -0.72 -9.94 -15.64
C TYR A 334 -1.01 -11.23 -16.42
N ARG A 335 -2.06 -11.93 -16.00
CA ARG A 335 -2.44 -13.22 -16.63
C ARG A 335 -3.95 -13.35 -16.69
N ASN A 336 -4.47 -13.89 -17.80
CA ASN A 336 -5.90 -14.18 -17.99
C ASN A 336 -6.80 -12.97 -17.72
N GLY A 337 -6.36 -11.78 -18.12
CA GLY A 337 -7.14 -10.55 -17.95
C GLY A 337 -7.09 -9.93 -16.54
N LYS A 338 -6.25 -10.41 -15.63
CA LYS A 338 -6.17 -9.93 -14.25
C LYS A 338 -4.73 -9.68 -13.82
N LEU A 339 -4.54 -8.73 -12.91
CA LEU A 339 -3.32 -8.65 -12.12
C LEU A 339 -3.30 -9.79 -11.11
N ILE A 340 -2.19 -10.51 -11.07
CA ILE A 340 -1.92 -11.58 -10.12
C ILE A 340 -0.90 -11.04 -9.12
N GLN A 341 -1.21 -11.13 -7.85
CA GLN A 341 -0.37 -10.65 -6.76
C GLN A 341 0.09 -11.85 -5.92
N GLN A 342 1.39 -11.97 -5.70
CA GLN A 342 1.96 -12.96 -4.80
C GLN A 342 2.94 -12.28 -3.85
N PRO A 343 3.08 -12.73 -2.61
CA PRO A 343 4.18 -12.28 -1.77
C PRO A 343 5.50 -12.48 -2.52
N VAL A 344 6.47 -11.57 -2.33
CA VAL A 344 7.80 -11.77 -2.92
C VAL A 344 8.36 -13.14 -2.53
N ARG A 345 8.96 -13.81 -3.50
CA ARG A 345 9.48 -15.18 -3.33
C ARG A 345 10.52 -15.31 -2.24
N GLU A 346 11.22 -14.24 -1.92
CA GLU A 346 12.22 -14.18 -0.85
C GLU A 346 11.62 -14.51 0.53
N LEU A 347 10.32 -14.31 0.74
CA LEU A 347 9.64 -14.70 1.98
C LEU A 347 9.76 -16.20 2.27
N GLU A 348 9.85 -17.04 1.23
CA GLU A 348 9.98 -18.49 1.38
C GLU A 348 11.30 -18.91 2.04
N ASN A 349 12.35 -18.06 1.98
CA ASN A 349 13.62 -18.31 2.67
C ASN A 349 13.49 -18.24 4.20
N TYR A 350 12.40 -17.66 4.68
CA TYR A 350 12.10 -17.50 6.11
C TYR A 350 11.10 -18.55 6.64
N ARG A 351 10.69 -19.51 5.80
CA ARG A 351 9.81 -20.62 6.21
C ARG A 351 10.57 -21.60 7.10
N GLY A 352 9.99 -21.89 8.28
CA GLY A 352 10.42 -22.94 9.18
C GLY A 352 9.93 -24.33 8.78
N GLU A 353 9.65 -25.18 9.75
CA GLU A 353 9.17 -26.53 9.51
C GLU A 353 7.77 -26.52 8.87
N ARG A 354 7.60 -27.39 7.89
CA ARG A 354 6.34 -27.59 7.18
C ARG A 354 5.36 -28.41 7.99
N VAL A 355 4.14 -27.91 8.17
CA VAL A 355 3.00 -28.69 8.68
C VAL A 355 2.04 -28.91 7.52
N LEU A 356 1.67 -30.17 7.26
CA LEU A 356 0.80 -30.57 6.14
C LEU A 356 -0.34 -31.45 6.63
N HIS A 357 -1.55 -31.08 6.28
CA HIS A 357 -2.74 -31.92 6.39
C HIS A 357 -3.43 -32.01 5.03
N GLU A 358 -3.74 -33.21 4.56
CA GLU A 358 -4.36 -33.42 3.26
C GLU A 358 -5.72 -34.08 3.39
N ASN A 359 -6.69 -33.58 2.62
CA ASN A 359 -8.06 -34.15 2.50
C ASN A 359 -8.75 -34.34 3.86
N VAL A 360 -8.64 -33.35 4.72
CA VAL A 360 -9.27 -33.36 6.05
C VAL A 360 -10.74 -33.00 5.90
N GLU A 361 -11.59 -33.84 6.44
CA GLU A 361 -13.03 -33.60 6.52
C GLU A 361 -13.36 -32.71 7.75
N ILE A 362 -14.08 -31.62 7.54
CA ILE A 362 -14.55 -30.70 8.58
C ILE A 362 -16.09 -30.69 8.58
N THR A 363 -16.69 -31.08 9.70
CA THR A 363 -18.14 -31.07 9.92
C THR A 363 -18.55 -30.29 11.19
N GLU A 364 -17.60 -30.05 12.08
CA GLU A 364 -17.76 -29.26 13.32
C GLU A 364 -16.50 -28.41 13.56
N GLU A 365 -16.49 -27.56 14.57
CA GLU A 365 -15.31 -26.76 14.91
C GLU A 365 -14.14 -27.67 15.31
N THR A 366 -13.06 -27.61 14.55
CA THR A 366 -11.94 -28.54 14.60
C THR A 366 -10.61 -27.79 14.69
N THR A 367 -9.73 -28.22 15.58
CA THR A 367 -8.31 -27.85 15.59
C THR A 367 -7.48 -28.94 14.89
N LEU A 368 -6.41 -28.56 14.24
CA LEU A 368 -5.48 -29.49 13.61
C LEU A 368 -4.08 -29.37 14.26
N GLU A 369 -3.43 -30.49 14.47
CA GLU A 369 -2.11 -30.53 15.10
C GLU A 369 -1.10 -29.66 14.33
N GLY A 370 -0.37 -28.80 15.04
CA GLY A 370 0.61 -27.87 14.45
C GLY A 370 0.02 -26.64 13.74
N ILE A 371 -1.33 -26.55 13.59
CA ILE A 371 -1.97 -25.39 12.97
C ILE A 371 -2.39 -24.39 14.06
N ARG A 372 -1.45 -23.54 14.43
CA ARG A 372 -1.61 -22.41 15.35
C ARG A 372 -0.48 -21.40 15.11
N GLY A 373 -0.53 -20.26 15.74
CA GLY A 373 0.54 -19.24 15.71
C GLY A 373 0.06 -17.87 15.21
N ARG A 374 0.97 -16.89 15.27
CA ARG A 374 0.70 -15.49 14.89
C ARG A 374 1.59 -15.01 13.76
N VAL A 375 2.72 -15.65 13.49
CA VAL A 375 3.69 -15.27 12.45
C VAL A 375 3.86 -16.46 11.52
N LEU A 376 3.07 -16.49 10.44
CA LEU A 376 2.98 -17.69 9.61
C LEU A 376 2.61 -17.38 8.14
N ASP A 377 2.91 -18.35 7.29
CA ASP A 377 2.48 -18.47 5.91
C ASP A 377 1.68 -19.78 5.76
N MET A 378 0.38 -19.68 5.56
CA MET A 378 -0.52 -20.83 5.52
C MET A 378 -1.35 -20.81 4.24
N THR A 379 -1.38 -21.94 3.55
CA THR A 379 -2.25 -22.15 2.40
C THR A 379 -3.35 -23.15 2.74
N VAL A 380 -4.60 -22.74 2.57
CA VAL A 380 -5.80 -23.58 2.72
C VAL A 380 -6.44 -23.76 1.36
N LYS A 381 -6.62 -25.03 0.93
CA LYS A 381 -7.36 -25.41 -0.28
C LYS A 381 -8.68 -26.03 0.14
N LEU A 382 -9.78 -25.38 -0.17
CA LEU A 382 -11.15 -25.79 0.13
C LEU A 382 -11.77 -26.40 -1.12
N ASN A 383 -12.18 -27.65 -1.07
CA ASN A 383 -13.02 -28.28 -2.12
C ASN A 383 -14.47 -27.78 -1.97
N VAL A 384 -15.00 -27.15 -3.01
CA VAL A 384 -16.39 -26.66 -3.03
C VAL A 384 -17.28 -27.72 -3.66
N THR A 385 -18.11 -28.33 -2.84
CA THR A 385 -19.03 -29.42 -3.25
C THR A 385 -20.49 -29.05 -2.93
N ASP A 386 -21.44 -29.80 -3.44
CA ASP A 386 -22.88 -29.59 -3.15
C ASP A 386 -23.23 -29.82 -1.67
N GLU A 387 -22.40 -30.52 -0.91
CA GLU A 387 -22.58 -30.78 0.53
C GLU A 387 -22.10 -29.60 1.39
N LEU A 388 -21.29 -28.71 0.83
CA LEU A 388 -20.77 -27.52 1.54
C LEU A 388 -21.78 -26.37 1.49
N LYS A 389 -22.16 -25.84 2.64
CA LYS A 389 -22.93 -24.59 2.72
C LYS A 389 -22.03 -23.41 3.05
N SER A 390 -21.23 -23.55 4.11
CA SER A 390 -20.24 -22.53 4.48
C SER A 390 -19.00 -23.16 5.12
N PHE A 391 -17.88 -22.45 5.03
CA PHE A 391 -16.62 -22.80 5.67
C PHE A 391 -16.03 -21.57 6.33
N THR A 392 -15.52 -21.72 7.56
CA THR A 392 -14.92 -20.62 8.33
C THR A 392 -13.57 -21.01 8.90
N ILE A 393 -12.60 -20.16 8.71
CA ILE A 393 -11.31 -20.14 9.42
C ILE A 393 -11.42 -19.09 10.52
N LYS A 394 -11.26 -19.48 11.77
CA LYS A 394 -11.15 -18.61 12.93
C LYS A 394 -9.68 -18.56 13.31
N ALA A 395 -9.05 -17.39 13.27
CA ALA A 395 -7.61 -17.22 13.47
C ALA A 395 -7.33 -16.05 14.42
N ALA A 396 -6.11 -15.98 14.94
CA ALA A 396 -5.71 -15.05 15.99
C ALA A 396 -6.75 -15.09 17.13
N ALA A 397 -7.01 -16.30 17.64
CA ALA A 397 -8.17 -16.57 18.47
C ALA A 397 -7.81 -17.09 19.86
N ASP A 398 -8.69 -16.82 20.81
CA ASP A 398 -8.79 -17.40 22.14
C ASP A 398 -10.29 -17.41 22.56
N GLU A 399 -10.57 -17.53 23.85
CA GLU A 399 -11.95 -17.48 24.38
C GLU A 399 -12.65 -16.13 24.12
N LYS A 400 -11.89 -15.03 24.02
CA LYS A 400 -12.41 -13.66 23.92
C LYS A 400 -12.28 -13.07 22.53
N TYR A 401 -11.17 -13.29 21.86
CA TYR A 401 -10.78 -12.66 20.60
C TYR A 401 -10.86 -13.63 19.44
N ALA A 402 -11.11 -13.11 18.24
CA ALA A 402 -11.01 -13.85 16.99
C ALA A 402 -11.06 -12.92 15.78
N SER A 403 -10.44 -13.35 14.69
CA SER A 403 -10.69 -12.85 13.32
C SER A 403 -11.20 -14.00 12.46
N PHE A 404 -12.11 -13.72 11.54
CA PHE A 404 -12.78 -14.74 10.76
C PHE A 404 -12.55 -14.53 9.26
N ILE A 405 -12.37 -15.64 8.55
CA ILE A 405 -12.38 -15.74 7.09
C ILE A 405 -13.42 -16.79 6.75
N SER A 406 -14.59 -16.36 6.26
CA SER A 406 -15.74 -17.23 6.04
C SER A 406 -16.14 -17.27 4.57
N TYR A 407 -16.42 -18.45 4.03
CA TYR A 407 -16.87 -18.64 2.65
C TYR A 407 -18.29 -19.23 2.61
N ASP A 408 -19.23 -18.50 1.99
CA ASP A 408 -20.59 -18.97 1.67
C ASP A 408 -20.55 -19.61 0.28
N ALA A 409 -20.66 -20.95 0.22
CA ALA A 409 -20.51 -21.69 -1.03
C ALA A 409 -21.65 -21.43 -2.04
N LYS A 410 -22.87 -21.13 -1.54
CA LYS A 410 -24.01 -20.87 -2.42
C LYS A 410 -23.94 -19.47 -3.05
N LYS A 411 -23.48 -18.49 -2.31
CA LYS A 411 -23.34 -17.11 -2.79
C LYS A 411 -22.00 -16.87 -3.49
N GLU A 412 -21.04 -17.78 -3.31
CA GLU A 412 -19.64 -17.60 -3.71
C GLU A 412 -19.03 -16.32 -3.11
N VAL A 413 -19.27 -16.08 -1.83
CA VAL A 413 -18.82 -14.89 -1.12
C VAL A 413 -17.85 -15.26 -0.02
N LEU A 414 -16.67 -14.65 -0.04
CA LEU A 414 -15.71 -14.67 1.04
C LEU A 414 -15.91 -13.44 1.91
N THR A 415 -16.12 -13.62 3.20
CA THR A 415 -16.19 -12.54 4.20
C THR A 415 -14.94 -12.56 5.06
N ILE A 416 -14.26 -11.43 5.17
CA ILE A 416 -13.25 -11.19 6.20
C ILE A 416 -13.87 -10.35 7.31
N ASP A 417 -13.67 -10.74 8.57
CA ASP A 417 -14.27 -10.08 9.72
C ASP A 417 -13.29 -10.02 10.90
N ARG A 418 -13.03 -8.79 11.37
CA ARG A 418 -12.21 -8.48 12.55
C ARG A 418 -13.00 -7.88 13.72
N SER A 419 -14.30 -8.02 13.74
CA SER A 419 -15.17 -7.42 14.77
C SER A 419 -14.84 -7.88 16.19
N ARG A 420 -14.15 -9.03 16.33
CA ARG A 420 -13.67 -9.57 17.61
C ARG A 420 -12.15 -9.55 17.76
N SER A 421 -11.43 -8.76 16.96
CA SER A 421 -9.95 -8.73 16.98
C SER A 421 -9.34 -7.78 18.02
N GLY A 422 -10.12 -7.32 19.00
CA GLY A 422 -9.63 -6.43 20.05
C GLY A 422 -9.83 -4.93 19.76
N TYR A 423 -10.26 -4.56 18.56
CA TYR A 423 -10.53 -3.19 18.18
C TYR A 423 -12.02 -2.84 18.43
N LEU A 424 -12.27 -1.87 19.32
CA LEU A 424 -13.64 -1.50 19.75
C LEU A 424 -14.06 -0.10 19.26
N TYR A 425 -13.48 0.37 18.16
CA TYR A 425 -13.79 1.68 17.60
C TYR A 425 -14.84 1.59 16.50
N ASP A 426 -15.50 2.69 16.20
CA ASP A 426 -16.43 2.82 15.09
C ASP A 426 -15.67 2.96 13.76
N ILE A 427 -15.16 1.83 13.30
CA ILE A 427 -14.42 1.67 12.05
C ILE A 427 -14.99 0.47 11.27
N LEU A 428 -14.55 0.29 10.05
CA LEU A 428 -14.92 -0.87 9.24
C LEU A 428 -14.35 -2.17 9.84
N HIS A 429 -15.23 -3.13 10.11
CA HIS A 429 -14.88 -4.41 10.71
C HIS A 429 -14.94 -5.60 9.76
N SER A 430 -15.72 -5.54 8.70
CA SER A 430 -15.86 -6.65 7.77
C SER A 430 -16.01 -6.21 6.32
N ARG A 431 -15.65 -7.12 5.41
CA ARG A 431 -15.83 -6.98 3.96
C ARG A 431 -16.27 -8.30 3.34
N ASP A 432 -17.22 -8.19 2.42
CA ASP A 432 -17.65 -9.28 1.55
C ASP A 432 -16.98 -9.14 0.19
N ILE A 433 -16.52 -10.26 -0.36
CA ILE A 433 -15.76 -10.35 -1.61
C ILE A 433 -16.37 -11.45 -2.46
N GLN A 434 -16.71 -11.16 -3.72
CA GLN A 434 -17.17 -12.19 -4.65
C GLN A 434 -15.99 -13.08 -5.05
N VAL A 435 -16.05 -14.37 -4.73
CA VAL A 435 -14.98 -15.34 -4.98
C VAL A 435 -15.55 -16.60 -5.58
N SER A 436 -15.44 -16.76 -6.89
CA SER A 436 -15.84 -17.99 -7.57
C SER A 436 -14.74 -19.06 -7.44
N PRO A 437 -15.12 -20.33 -7.24
CA PRO A 437 -14.18 -21.44 -7.25
C PRO A 437 -13.46 -21.57 -8.60
N VAL A 438 -12.19 -21.96 -8.57
CA VAL A 438 -11.39 -22.32 -9.73
C VAL A 438 -11.20 -23.83 -9.71
N ASP A 439 -11.62 -24.54 -10.75
CA ASP A 439 -11.61 -26.00 -10.83
C ASP A 439 -12.25 -26.69 -9.60
N GLY A 440 -13.38 -26.11 -9.12
CA GLY A 440 -14.12 -26.60 -7.96
C GLY A 440 -13.47 -26.32 -6.60
N LYS A 441 -12.47 -25.44 -6.54
CA LYS A 441 -11.72 -25.12 -5.31
C LYS A 441 -11.63 -23.62 -5.06
N VAL A 442 -11.57 -23.26 -3.79
CA VAL A 442 -11.13 -21.94 -3.33
C VAL A 442 -9.80 -22.13 -2.60
N THR A 443 -8.76 -21.46 -3.09
CA THR A 443 -7.42 -21.49 -2.48
C THR A 443 -7.18 -20.17 -1.77
N LEU A 444 -6.78 -20.23 -0.49
CA LEU A 444 -6.46 -19.07 0.34
C LEU A 444 -5.04 -19.24 0.87
N ARG A 445 -4.10 -18.40 0.41
CA ARG A 445 -2.79 -18.24 1.06
C ARG A 445 -2.91 -17.07 2.03
N ILE A 446 -2.69 -17.33 3.30
CA ILE A 446 -2.85 -16.38 4.40
C ILE A 446 -1.48 -16.11 4.99
N LEU A 447 -1.03 -14.88 4.87
CA LEU A 447 0.10 -14.37 5.63
C LEU A 447 -0.42 -13.71 6.90
N MET A 448 0.03 -14.17 8.04
CA MET A 448 -0.34 -13.57 9.31
C MET A 448 0.93 -13.07 10.02
N ASP A 449 0.85 -11.86 10.52
CA ASP A 449 1.83 -11.25 11.42
C ASP A 449 1.12 -10.80 12.70
N ARG A 450 1.86 -10.32 13.64
CA ARG A 450 1.36 -9.89 14.96
C ARG A 450 0.12 -9.01 14.90
N PHE A 451 0.04 -8.13 13.89
CA PHE A 451 -1.00 -7.10 13.79
C PHE A 451 -1.71 -7.08 12.43
N SER A 452 -1.60 -8.14 11.62
CA SER A 452 -2.19 -8.14 10.28
C SER A 452 -2.46 -9.53 9.72
N MET A 453 -3.36 -9.56 8.73
CA MET A 453 -3.59 -10.68 7.83
C MET A 453 -3.63 -10.17 6.40
N GLU A 454 -2.87 -10.82 5.51
CA GLU A 454 -2.96 -10.66 4.07
C GLU A 454 -3.40 -11.98 3.44
N ILE A 455 -4.47 -11.95 2.67
CA ILE A 455 -5.10 -13.13 2.08
C ILE A 455 -4.97 -13.03 0.57
N PHE A 456 -4.28 -14.01 -0.04
CA PHE A 456 -4.14 -14.15 -1.48
C PHE A 456 -5.09 -15.25 -1.93
N ILE A 457 -6.08 -14.90 -2.73
CA ILE A 457 -7.22 -15.73 -3.09
C ILE A 457 -7.01 -16.26 -4.51
N ASN A 458 -7.22 -17.58 -4.70
CA ASN A 458 -7.09 -18.24 -5.99
C ASN A 458 -5.80 -17.84 -6.72
N ASP A 459 -4.68 -18.21 -6.12
CA ASP A 459 -3.31 -17.89 -6.58
C ASP A 459 -3.03 -16.39 -6.78
N GLY A 460 -3.67 -15.53 -5.95
CA GLY A 460 -3.45 -14.09 -5.96
C GLY A 460 -4.21 -13.34 -7.04
N SER A 461 -5.19 -13.97 -7.69
CA SER A 461 -6.08 -13.28 -8.64
C SER A 461 -7.00 -12.24 -7.96
N GLN A 462 -7.13 -12.32 -6.65
CA GLN A 462 -7.73 -11.34 -5.75
C GLN A 462 -6.92 -11.34 -4.44
N THR A 463 -6.95 -10.21 -3.72
CA THR A 463 -6.31 -10.09 -2.41
C THR A 463 -7.23 -9.38 -1.43
N ALA A 464 -7.03 -9.64 -0.14
CA ALA A 464 -7.74 -8.96 0.93
C ALA A 464 -6.79 -8.72 2.11
N THR A 465 -6.67 -7.48 2.54
CA THR A 465 -5.75 -7.03 3.57
C THR A 465 -6.48 -6.45 4.76
N MET A 466 -6.12 -6.85 5.98
CA MET A 466 -6.68 -6.27 7.20
C MET A 466 -5.66 -6.20 8.34
N VAL A 467 -5.74 -5.13 9.12
CA VAL A 467 -5.03 -4.96 10.39
C VAL A 467 -5.87 -5.54 11.51
N ILE A 468 -5.24 -6.23 12.45
CA ILE A 468 -5.85 -6.79 13.66
C ILE A 468 -5.11 -6.31 14.90
N PHE A 469 -5.79 -6.23 16.04
CA PHE A 469 -5.22 -5.78 17.32
C PHE A 469 -5.37 -6.82 18.43
N THR A 470 -5.49 -8.07 18.04
CA THR A 470 -5.62 -9.20 18.98
C THR A 470 -4.35 -9.36 19.79
N PRO A 471 -4.41 -9.57 21.11
CA PRO A 471 -3.25 -9.94 21.92
C PRO A 471 -2.50 -11.14 21.35
N GLN A 472 -1.18 -11.16 21.52
CA GLN A 472 -0.31 -12.17 20.88
C GLN A 472 -0.57 -13.59 21.39
N GLU A 473 -1.09 -13.71 22.60
CA GLU A 473 -1.45 -14.98 23.26
C GLU A 473 -2.66 -15.65 22.59
N ALA A 474 -3.50 -14.88 21.90
CA ALA A 474 -4.62 -15.41 21.11
C ALA A 474 -4.06 -15.94 19.77
N ASP A 475 -3.52 -17.16 19.79
CA ASP A 475 -2.78 -17.77 18.67
C ASP A 475 -3.46 -19.02 18.09
N GLU A 476 -4.66 -19.34 18.56
CA GLU A 476 -5.43 -20.48 18.06
C GLU A 476 -5.94 -20.24 16.63
N ILE A 477 -5.97 -21.34 15.86
CA ILE A 477 -6.60 -21.42 14.53
C ILE A 477 -7.53 -22.62 14.52
N THR A 478 -8.81 -22.39 14.23
CA THR A 478 -9.82 -23.46 14.12
C THR A 478 -10.55 -23.38 12.77
N PHE A 479 -11.13 -24.49 12.36
CA PHE A 479 -11.86 -24.64 11.11
C PHE A 479 -13.26 -25.15 11.43
N GLN A 480 -14.27 -24.60 10.79
CA GLN A 480 -15.65 -24.97 10.95
C GLN A 480 -16.37 -25.02 9.61
N ALA A 481 -17.30 -25.94 9.44
CA ALA A 481 -18.18 -25.97 8.28
C ALA A 481 -19.65 -26.13 8.68
N GLU A 482 -20.53 -25.55 7.88
CA GLU A 482 -21.93 -25.94 7.83
C GLU A 482 -22.11 -26.84 6.60
N GLY A 483 -22.60 -28.05 6.81
CA GLY A 483 -22.52 -29.15 5.85
C GLY A 483 -21.19 -29.89 6.00
N LYS A 484 -20.54 -30.20 4.91
CA LYS A 484 -19.28 -30.93 4.88
C LYS A 484 -18.25 -30.20 4.04
N ALA A 485 -17.13 -29.83 4.65
CA ALA A 485 -15.95 -29.31 3.93
C ALA A 485 -14.86 -30.38 3.84
N GLU A 486 -14.14 -30.42 2.74
CA GLU A 486 -12.88 -31.12 2.59
C GLU A 486 -11.79 -30.09 2.31
N ILE A 487 -10.75 -30.09 3.14
CA ILE A 487 -9.65 -29.12 3.05
C ILE A 487 -8.30 -29.80 3.02
N SER A 488 -7.33 -29.13 2.38
CA SER A 488 -5.91 -29.43 2.54
C SER A 488 -5.20 -28.17 3.01
N ILE A 489 -4.29 -28.33 3.99
CA ILE A 489 -3.59 -27.20 4.61
C ILE A 489 -2.09 -27.45 4.57
N GLU A 490 -1.36 -26.43 4.15
CA GLU A 490 0.08 -26.32 4.27
C GLU A 490 0.43 -25.06 5.05
N LYS A 491 1.19 -25.18 6.13
CA LYS A 491 1.56 -24.07 7.00
C LYS A 491 3.03 -24.11 7.34
N TYR A 492 3.62 -22.93 7.38
CA TYR A 492 4.97 -22.67 7.85
C TYR A 492 4.93 -21.56 8.91
N ASP A 493 5.65 -21.73 10.01
CA ASP A 493 6.03 -20.59 10.84
C ASP A 493 7.11 -19.80 10.12
N LEU A 494 7.06 -18.46 10.20
CA LEU A 494 8.11 -17.62 9.64
C LEU A 494 9.14 -17.30 10.73
N ILE A 495 10.41 -17.53 10.42
CA ILE A 495 11.55 -17.43 11.34
C ILE A 495 12.57 -16.45 10.76
N PHE A 496 12.96 -15.42 11.54
CA PHE A 496 13.87 -14.35 11.11
C PHE A 496 15.11 -14.25 12.01
#